data_3309a6e9812e10dd1626e2d12ff4e641
#
_entry.id   3309a6e9812e10dd1626e2d12ff4e641
#
_cell.length_a   1.000
_cell.length_b   1.000
_cell.length_c   1.000
_cell.angle_alpha   90.00
_cell.angle_beta   90.00
_cell.angle_gamma   90.00
#
_symmetry.space_group_name_H-M   'P 1'
#
loop_
_entity.id
_entity.type
_entity.pdbx_description
1 polymer ?
#
loop_
_entity_poly.entity_id
_entity_poly.type
_entity_poly.pdbx_seq_one_letter_code
_entity_poly.pdbx_strand_id
1 'polypeptide(L)'
;MGNTKSYQDKINVGEDDEMTIFGYRKSLTKTIFLYVCLILSGGTLILLLTWKPSIYLKLTHSNCPLKKADKVLLKTIHNEEYVETVIKPKDSNLLPNQDNYFYNKKIKYIWKSDVSQFYRISGLTNTLPGSSGLSCNRFYEMAKGLHDDDALYRLQLFGYNSIFVEVKPIYKLILNEIRGPFYVYQMFIVIIWMIQLYYQFAVCIVLLSVISVSATVWETRKQSKALRDAVQSQSIITVLRDGKEVCKSSHELVPGDVVILPKNSITMECDAILISGNCVVNESMLTGESIPITKIPISNDPSQIYSPLIHKRNTLFCGTEILHSRPCADQSVKAVVYRTGFNTSKGELVRAILFPKSVDFKLYRDLFKSMLALLILVWKWRT
;
A
#
# COMPACT_ATOMS: atom_id res chain seq x y z
N MET A 1 11.96 -12.63 -34.81
CA MET A 1 11.78 -13.36 -33.57
C MET A 1 10.54 -12.83 -32.87
N GLY A 2 9.57 -13.71 -32.65
CA GLY A 2 8.18 -13.36 -32.43
C GLY A 2 7.88 -12.54 -31.20
N ASN A 3 7.02 -11.54 -31.37
CA ASN A 3 6.31 -10.82 -30.32
C ASN A 3 5.43 -11.80 -29.52
N THR A 4 5.98 -12.43 -28.50
CA THR A 4 5.19 -13.09 -27.47
C THR A 4 4.43 -11.98 -26.72
N LYS A 5 3.14 -11.83 -27.03
CA LYS A 5 2.22 -10.97 -26.28
C LYS A 5 2.21 -11.46 -24.84
N SER A 6 3.00 -10.84 -23.99
CA SER A 6 3.09 -11.20 -22.57
C SER A 6 1.78 -10.74 -21.91
N TYR A 7 0.86 -11.69 -21.72
CA TYR A 7 -0.38 -11.50 -20.98
C TYR A 7 -0.15 -11.56 -19.47
N GLN A 8 1.00 -12.08 -19.06
CA GLN A 8 1.43 -12.21 -17.67
C GLN A 8 2.90 -11.85 -17.56
N ASP A 9 3.26 -11.33 -16.40
CA ASP A 9 4.63 -10.99 -16.04
C ASP A 9 4.84 -11.18 -14.54
N LYS A 10 6.10 -11.17 -14.10
CA LYS A 10 6.44 -11.21 -12.67
C LYS A 10 7.01 -9.86 -12.26
N ILE A 11 6.55 -9.35 -11.15
CA ILE A 11 7.03 -8.11 -10.53
C ILE A 11 7.63 -8.40 -9.17
N ASN A 12 8.62 -7.60 -8.74
CA ASN A 12 9.38 -7.74 -7.49
C ASN A 12 10.08 -9.12 -7.39
N VAL A 13 10.66 -9.60 -8.47
CA VAL A 13 11.34 -10.90 -8.51
C VAL A 13 12.49 -10.94 -7.50
N GLY A 14 12.46 -11.95 -6.60
CA GLY A 14 13.46 -12.12 -5.54
C GLY A 14 13.21 -11.30 -4.27
N GLU A 15 12.11 -10.54 -4.18
CA GLU A 15 11.64 -9.91 -2.95
C GLU A 15 10.53 -10.75 -2.29
N ASP A 16 10.29 -10.54 -1.00
CA ASP A 16 9.20 -11.20 -0.26
C ASP A 16 7.81 -10.91 -0.83
N ASP A 17 7.68 -9.80 -1.56
CA ASP A 17 6.47 -9.31 -2.23
C ASP A 17 6.45 -9.71 -3.73
N GLU A 18 7.08 -10.82 -4.14
CA GLU A 18 7.00 -11.29 -5.52
C GLU A 18 5.55 -11.61 -5.92
N MET A 19 5.12 -11.09 -7.06
CA MET A 19 3.75 -11.24 -7.56
C MET A 19 3.73 -11.50 -9.06
N THR A 20 2.77 -12.31 -9.48
CA THR A 20 2.46 -12.48 -10.91
C THR A 20 1.32 -11.54 -11.30
N ILE A 21 1.50 -10.75 -12.35
CA ILE A 21 0.53 -9.78 -12.85
C ILE A 21 -0.11 -10.28 -14.16
N PHE A 22 -1.44 -10.14 -14.26
CA PHE A 22 -2.22 -10.45 -15.45
C PHE A 22 -3.02 -9.24 -15.88
N GLY A 23 -3.00 -8.91 -17.18
CA GLY A 23 -3.73 -7.78 -17.74
C GLY A 23 -5.15 -8.15 -18.20
N TYR A 24 -6.13 -7.31 -17.87
CA TYR A 24 -7.53 -7.48 -18.24
C TYR A 24 -8.13 -6.19 -18.80
N ARG A 25 -8.97 -6.33 -19.85
CA ARG A 25 -9.72 -5.25 -20.46
C ARG A 25 -11.21 -5.54 -20.44
N LYS A 26 -12.03 -4.54 -20.15
CA LYS A 26 -13.50 -4.67 -20.08
C LYS A 26 -14.09 -5.20 -21.40
N SER A 27 -14.94 -6.22 -21.31
CA SER A 27 -15.66 -6.80 -22.43
C SER A 27 -17.16 -6.60 -22.24
N LEU A 28 -17.82 -5.93 -23.18
CA LEU A 28 -19.26 -5.66 -23.11
C LEU A 28 -20.09 -6.95 -23.15
N THR A 29 -19.75 -7.88 -24.04
CA THR A 29 -20.46 -9.16 -24.20
C THR A 29 -20.45 -9.97 -22.91
N LYS A 30 -19.30 -10.12 -22.26
CA LYS A 30 -19.17 -10.80 -20.98
C LYS A 30 -19.94 -10.09 -19.86
N THR A 31 -19.92 -8.77 -19.87
CA THR A 31 -20.63 -7.97 -18.86
C THR A 31 -22.14 -8.15 -18.98
N ILE A 32 -22.69 -8.13 -20.21
CA ILE A 32 -24.12 -8.38 -20.46
C ILE A 32 -24.51 -9.80 -20.01
N PHE A 33 -23.70 -10.81 -20.36
CA PHE A 33 -23.93 -12.18 -19.93
C PHE A 33 -23.98 -12.30 -18.40
N LEU A 34 -23.06 -11.63 -17.69
CA LEU A 34 -23.08 -11.60 -16.23
C LEU A 34 -24.37 -11.00 -15.67
N TYR A 35 -24.88 -9.91 -16.23
CA TYR A 35 -26.14 -9.32 -15.77
C TYR A 35 -27.33 -10.25 -15.96
N VAL A 36 -27.38 -10.99 -17.07
CA VAL A 36 -28.40 -12.03 -17.28
C VAL A 36 -28.30 -13.12 -16.21
N CYS A 37 -27.09 -13.60 -15.92
CA CYS A 37 -26.88 -14.58 -14.85
C CYS A 37 -27.26 -14.04 -13.46
N LEU A 38 -27.03 -12.76 -13.18
CA LEU A 38 -27.42 -12.12 -11.93
C LEU A 38 -28.93 -12.09 -11.75
N ILE A 39 -29.68 -11.77 -12.81
CA ILE A 39 -31.15 -11.77 -12.79
C ILE A 39 -31.67 -13.19 -12.58
N LEU A 40 -31.16 -14.16 -13.33
CA LEU A 40 -31.55 -15.57 -13.22
C LEU A 40 -31.25 -16.20 -11.85
N SER A 41 -30.16 -15.74 -11.19
CA SER A 41 -29.79 -16.23 -9.85
C SER A 41 -30.55 -15.54 -8.69
N GLY A 42 -31.50 -14.65 -8.98
CA GLY A 42 -32.19 -13.85 -7.93
C GLY A 42 -31.24 -13.02 -7.10
N GLY A 43 -30.09 -12.62 -7.65
CA GLY A 43 -29.10 -11.79 -6.96
C GLY A 43 -28.10 -12.54 -6.07
N THR A 44 -28.25 -13.85 -5.83
CA THR A 44 -27.34 -14.63 -4.95
C THR A 44 -25.91 -14.66 -5.50
N LEU A 45 -25.74 -14.59 -6.81
CA LEU A 45 -24.44 -14.53 -7.47
C LEU A 45 -23.64 -13.28 -7.06
N ILE A 46 -24.29 -12.18 -6.67
CA ILE A 46 -23.61 -10.95 -6.20
C ILE A 46 -22.73 -11.26 -4.98
N LEU A 47 -23.21 -12.06 -4.04
CA LEU A 47 -22.46 -12.41 -2.83
C LEU A 47 -21.17 -13.18 -3.18
N LEU A 48 -21.27 -14.16 -4.07
CA LEU A 48 -20.09 -14.91 -4.54
C LEU A 48 -19.08 -14.01 -5.24
N LEU A 49 -19.54 -13.07 -6.05
CA LEU A 49 -18.69 -12.12 -6.77
C LEU A 49 -18.02 -11.09 -5.85
N THR A 50 -18.68 -10.71 -4.74
CA THR A 50 -18.06 -9.82 -3.74
C THR A 50 -16.97 -10.53 -2.93
N TRP A 51 -17.12 -11.83 -2.67
CA TRP A 51 -16.13 -12.60 -1.93
C TRP A 51 -14.91 -13.01 -2.76
N LYS A 52 -15.09 -13.17 -4.09
CA LYS A 52 -13.99 -13.50 -5.01
C LYS A 52 -13.94 -12.51 -6.19
N PRO A 53 -13.31 -11.36 -6.00
CA PRO A 53 -13.21 -10.31 -7.03
C PRO A 53 -12.48 -10.78 -8.29
N SER A 54 -11.62 -11.80 -8.20
CA SER A 54 -10.97 -12.42 -9.35
C SER A 54 -11.96 -13.14 -10.28
N ILE A 55 -13.01 -13.77 -9.73
CA ILE A 55 -14.08 -14.39 -10.54
C ILE A 55 -14.87 -13.31 -11.26
N TYR A 56 -15.24 -12.24 -10.55
CA TYR A 56 -15.90 -11.09 -11.17
C TYR A 56 -15.08 -10.53 -12.34
N LEU A 57 -13.76 -10.39 -12.15
CA LEU A 57 -12.86 -9.90 -13.19
C LEU A 57 -12.87 -10.81 -14.43
N LYS A 58 -12.72 -12.13 -14.25
CA LYS A 58 -12.71 -13.13 -15.35
C LYS A 58 -14.03 -13.17 -16.10
N LEU A 59 -15.16 -12.96 -15.41
CA LEU A 59 -16.51 -12.96 -16.00
C LEU A 59 -16.87 -11.66 -16.72
N THR A 60 -16.22 -10.53 -16.43
CA THR A 60 -16.53 -9.21 -17.02
C THR A 60 -15.47 -8.72 -17.99
N HIS A 61 -14.24 -9.25 -17.89
CA HIS A 61 -13.10 -8.74 -18.64
C HIS A 61 -12.46 -9.89 -19.48
N SER A 62 -11.74 -9.51 -20.52
CA SER A 62 -10.95 -10.42 -21.35
C SER A 62 -9.46 -10.16 -21.13
N ASN A 63 -8.64 -11.20 -21.21
CA ASN A 63 -7.19 -11.05 -21.11
C ASN A 63 -6.67 -10.14 -22.21
N CYS A 64 -5.75 -9.26 -21.89
CA CYS A 64 -5.11 -8.34 -22.81
C CYS A 64 -3.65 -8.09 -22.41
N PRO A 65 -2.80 -7.59 -23.32
CA PRO A 65 -1.45 -7.18 -22.98
C PRO A 65 -1.45 -6.10 -21.88
N LEU A 66 -0.48 -6.16 -20.97
CA LEU A 66 -0.38 -5.28 -19.80
C LEU A 66 -0.43 -3.78 -20.15
N LYS A 67 0.18 -3.36 -21.25
CA LYS A 67 0.15 -1.97 -21.73
C LYS A 67 -1.27 -1.43 -21.99
N LYS A 68 -2.20 -2.31 -22.42
CA LYS A 68 -3.59 -1.95 -22.78
C LYS A 68 -4.61 -2.29 -21.67
N ALA A 69 -4.15 -2.82 -20.54
CA ALA A 69 -5.02 -3.26 -19.47
C ALA A 69 -5.79 -2.09 -18.82
N ASP A 70 -7.05 -2.33 -18.48
CA ASP A 70 -7.87 -1.43 -17.68
C ASP A 70 -7.83 -1.85 -16.21
N LYS A 71 -7.69 -3.16 -15.97
CA LYS A 71 -7.50 -3.76 -14.64
C LYS A 71 -6.40 -4.80 -14.68
N VAL A 72 -5.74 -4.96 -13.56
CA VAL A 72 -4.71 -5.99 -13.36
C VAL A 72 -5.12 -6.91 -12.22
N LEU A 73 -4.88 -8.21 -12.42
CA LEU A 73 -4.97 -9.22 -11.38
C LEU A 73 -3.57 -9.52 -10.91
N LEU A 74 -3.32 -9.29 -9.63
CA LEU A 74 -2.08 -9.58 -8.95
C LEU A 74 -2.25 -10.88 -8.16
N LYS A 75 -1.36 -11.83 -8.36
CA LYS A 75 -1.33 -13.09 -7.62
C LYS A 75 -0.01 -13.20 -6.87
N THR A 76 -0.08 -13.22 -5.54
CA THR A 76 1.10 -13.38 -4.68
C THR A 76 1.55 -14.85 -4.63
N ILE A 77 2.76 -15.10 -4.13
CA ILE A 77 3.29 -16.46 -3.87
C ILE A 77 2.34 -17.26 -2.95
N HIS A 78 1.66 -16.58 -2.02
CA HIS A 78 0.70 -17.19 -1.09
C HIS A 78 -0.70 -17.42 -1.70
N ASN A 79 -0.86 -17.35 -3.03
CA ASN A 79 -2.14 -17.46 -3.74
C ASN A 79 -3.20 -16.39 -3.38
N GLU A 80 -2.80 -15.28 -2.79
CA GLU A 80 -3.68 -14.14 -2.60
C GLU A 80 -3.88 -13.43 -3.95
N GLU A 81 -5.14 -13.10 -4.25
CA GLU A 81 -5.52 -12.45 -5.50
C GLU A 81 -6.03 -11.02 -5.22
N TYR A 82 -5.39 -10.04 -5.82
CA TYR A 82 -5.78 -8.63 -5.73
C TYR A 82 -6.16 -8.12 -7.11
N VAL A 83 -7.24 -7.36 -7.18
CA VAL A 83 -7.70 -6.73 -8.43
C VAL A 83 -7.53 -5.23 -8.30
N GLU A 84 -6.65 -4.66 -9.11
CA GLU A 84 -6.37 -3.22 -9.11
C GLU A 84 -6.73 -2.58 -10.44
N THR A 85 -7.10 -1.31 -10.40
CA THR A 85 -7.46 -0.55 -11.60
C THR A 85 -6.25 0.20 -12.11
N VAL A 86 -5.97 0.04 -13.40
CA VAL A 86 -4.89 0.80 -14.06
C VAL A 86 -5.40 2.19 -14.39
N ILE A 87 -4.71 3.19 -13.86
CA ILE A 87 -4.98 4.60 -14.13
C ILE A 87 -4.18 4.99 -15.35
N LYS A 88 -4.89 5.44 -16.39
CA LYS A 88 -4.30 5.98 -17.62
C LYS A 88 -4.35 7.50 -17.50
N PRO A 89 -3.22 8.19 -17.37
CA PRO A 89 -3.24 9.64 -17.35
C PRO A 89 -3.85 10.13 -18.67
N LYS A 90 -4.84 11.02 -18.56
CA LYS A 90 -5.30 11.79 -19.72
C LYS A 90 -4.19 12.77 -20.03
N ASP A 91 -3.92 12.98 -21.33
CA ASP A 91 -2.95 13.96 -21.81
C ASP A 91 -3.18 15.32 -21.11
N SER A 92 -2.49 15.55 -20.02
CA SER A 92 -2.43 16.86 -19.37
C SER A 92 -1.20 17.55 -19.94
N ASN A 93 -1.38 18.77 -20.43
CA ASN A 93 -0.35 19.59 -21.07
C ASN A 93 0.90 19.87 -20.20
N LEU A 94 0.92 19.37 -18.96
CA LEU A 94 2.00 19.56 -17.99
C LEU A 94 3.06 18.45 -18.00
N LEU A 95 2.74 17.25 -18.54
CA LEU A 95 3.69 16.14 -18.65
C LEU A 95 3.33 15.27 -19.85
N PRO A 96 4.04 15.39 -20.97
CA PRO A 96 3.70 14.68 -22.21
C PRO A 96 3.94 13.16 -22.19
N ASN A 97 4.43 12.55 -21.09
CA ASN A 97 4.75 11.13 -21.03
C ASN A 97 4.47 10.50 -19.64
N GLN A 98 3.30 10.72 -19.05
CA GLN A 98 2.94 9.91 -17.89
C GLN A 98 2.53 8.51 -18.33
N ASP A 99 3.35 7.53 -17.98
CA ASP A 99 3.05 6.11 -18.19
C ASP A 99 1.87 5.63 -17.31
N ASN A 100 1.20 4.58 -17.78
CA ASN A 100 0.12 3.95 -17.01
C ASN A 100 0.62 3.52 -15.63
N TYR A 101 -0.19 3.68 -14.59
CA TYR A 101 0.17 3.28 -13.24
C TYR A 101 -1.02 2.67 -12.49
N PHE A 102 -0.71 1.90 -11.45
CA PHE A 102 -1.71 1.42 -10.49
C PHE A 102 -1.13 1.45 -9.07
N TYR A 103 -2.03 1.37 -8.09
CA TYR A 103 -1.65 1.25 -6.69
C TYR A 103 -1.98 -0.15 -6.19
N ASN A 104 -1.03 -0.80 -5.51
CA ASN A 104 -1.26 -2.01 -4.73
C ASN A 104 -0.80 -1.78 -3.30
N LYS A 105 -1.68 -1.99 -2.32
CA LYS A 105 -1.39 -1.76 -0.90
C LYS A 105 -0.71 -0.41 -0.64
N LYS A 106 -1.22 0.67 -1.27
CA LYS A 106 -0.70 2.04 -1.21
C LYS A 106 0.68 2.28 -1.87
N ILE A 107 1.25 1.29 -2.53
CA ILE A 107 2.48 1.44 -3.32
C ILE A 107 2.12 1.68 -4.77
N LYS A 108 2.81 2.64 -5.40
CA LYS A 108 2.63 2.99 -6.80
C LYS A 108 3.53 2.12 -7.69
N TYR A 109 2.94 1.53 -8.73
CA TYR A 109 3.62 0.79 -9.78
C TYR A 109 3.40 1.52 -11.09
N ILE A 110 4.49 1.84 -11.81
CA ILE A 110 4.44 2.57 -13.09
C ILE A 110 4.88 1.63 -14.22
N TRP A 111 4.20 1.74 -15.36
CA TRP A 111 4.56 1.05 -16.57
C TRP A 111 5.83 1.67 -17.17
N LYS A 112 6.83 0.87 -17.46
CA LYS A 112 8.03 1.32 -18.16
C LYS A 112 8.05 0.73 -19.56
N SER A 113 7.97 1.61 -20.59
CA SER A 113 7.84 1.19 -21.98
C SER A 113 9.08 0.48 -22.50
N ASP A 114 10.28 0.84 -22.00
CA ASP A 114 11.57 0.29 -22.44
C ASP A 114 11.70 -1.21 -22.12
N VAL A 115 11.22 -1.62 -20.96
CA VAL A 115 11.29 -3.02 -20.50
C VAL A 115 9.95 -3.73 -20.62
N SER A 116 8.88 -2.99 -20.96
CA SER A 116 7.50 -3.50 -21.09
C SER A 116 6.96 -4.16 -19.82
N GLN A 117 7.32 -3.64 -18.64
CA GLN A 117 6.94 -4.14 -17.32
C GLN A 117 6.48 -3.02 -16.38
N PHE A 118 5.74 -3.41 -15.32
CA PHE A 118 5.44 -2.51 -14.22
C PHE A 118 6.54 -2.56 -13.16
N TYR A 119 7.00 -1.39 -12.73
CA TYR A 119 8.03 -1.23 -11.70
C TYR A 119 7.46 -0.56 -10.46
N ARG A 120 7.87 -1.07 -9.29
CA ARG A 120 7.60 -0.44 -8.00
C ARG A 120 8.43 0.83 -7.88
N ILE A 121 7.79 1.92 -7.49
CA ILE A 121 8.48 3.15 -7.11
C ILE A 121 8.66 3.14 -5.60
N SER A 122 9.88 2.85 -5.14
CA SER A 122 10.17 2.74 -3.71
C SER A 122 11.04 3.87 -3.15
N GLY A 123 11.64 4.69 -3.98
CA GLY A 123 12.53 5.77 -3.55
C GLY A 123 13.57 6.13 -4.60
N LEU A 124 14.66 6.73 -4.17
CA LEU A 124 15.70 7.27 -5.04
C LEU A 124 16.37 6.24 -5.97
N THR A 125 16.43 4.97 -5.56
CA THR A 125 17.05 3.89 -6.35
C THR A 125 16.33 3.60 -7.67
N ASN A 126 15.03 3.83 -7.74
CA ASN A 126 14.22 3.46 -8.90
C ASN A 126 14.08 4.58 -9.95
N THR A 127 14.61 5.76 -9.66
CA THR A 127 14.58 6.90 -10.61
C THR A 127 15.66 6.82 -11.67
N LEU A 128 16.69 6.00 -11.48
CA LEU A 128 17.81 5.88 -12.38
C LEU A 128 17.72 4.58 -13.18
N PRO A 129 17.58 4.63 -14.50
CA PRO A 129 17.49 3.43 -15.33
C PRO A 129 18.81 2.64 -15.25
N GLY A 130 18.70 1.32 -15.00
CA GLY A 130 19.80 0.37 -15.11
C GLY A 130 20.69 0.18 -13.89
N SER A 131 20.36 0.78 -12.71
CA SER A 131 21.19 0.58 -11.50
C SER A 131 20.59 -0.46 -10.58
N SER A 132 21.32 -1.52 -10.30
CA SER A 132 21.08 -2.48 -9.22
C SER A 132 21.30 -1.87 -7.82
N GLY A 133 21.39 -0.55 -7.69
CA GLY A 133 21.59 0.20 -6.45
C GLY A 133 22.29 1.53 -6.69
N LEU A 134 22.19 2.46 -5.74
CA LEU A 134 22.92 3.73 -5.75
C LEU A 134 24.27 3.55 -5.08
N SER A 135 25.37 3.99 -5.70
CA SER A 135 26.66 4.06 -5.03
C SER A 135 26.64 5.14 -3.94
N CYS A 136 27.40 4.91 -2.86
CA CYS A 136 27.44 5.84 -1.73
C CYS A 136 27.93 7.25 -2.12
N ASN A 137 28.81 7.36 -3.11
CA ASN A 137 29.28 8.64 -3.63
C ASN A 137 28.16 9.51 -4.23
N ARG A 138 27.13 8.91 -4.85
CA ARG A 138 26.03 9.67 -5.48
C ARG A 138 25.24 10.55 -4.51
N PHE A 139 25.18 10.18 -3.24
CA PHE A 139 24.53 11.03 -2.23
C PHE A 139 25.30 12.33 -1.99
N TYR A 140 26.62 12.31 -2.13
CA TYR A 140 27.43 13.52 -2.05
C TYR A 140 27.28 14.42 -3.30
N GLU A 141 27.09 13.85 -4.47
CA GLU A 141 26.78 14.61 -5.68
C GLU A 141 25.46 15.37 -5.56
N MET A 142 24.48 14.78 -4.85
CA MET A 142 23.18 15.40 -4.57
C MET A 142 23.22 16.46 -3.47
N ALA A 143 24.33 16.57 -2.71
CA ALA A 143 24.49 17.52 -1.60
C ALA A 143 24.32 19.00 -2.01
N LYS A 144 24.34 19.30 -3.30
CA LYS A 144 24.11 20.64 -3.85
C LYS A 144 22.65 21.09 -3.78
N GLY A 145 21.72 20.16 -3.50
CA GLY A 145 20.27 20.37 -3.52
C GLY A 145 19.65 20.14 -4.90
N LEU A 146 18.34 20.00 -4.92
CA LEU A 146 17.56 19.86 -6.17
C LEU A 146 17.17 21.22 -6.73
N HIS A 147 16.97 21.30 -8.03
CA HIS A 147 16.25 22.39 -8.68
C HIS A 147 14.75 22.27 -8.39
N ASP A 148 14.05 23.41 -8.27
CA ASP A 148 12.62 23.43 -7.97
C ASP A 148 11.79 22.67 -9.05
N ASP A 149 12.17 22.76 -10.32
CA ASP A 149 11.51 22.01 -11.42
C ASP A 149 11.68 20.50 -11.27
N ASP A 150 12.87 20.03 -10.91
CA ASP A 150 13.14 18.62 -10.65
C ASP A 150 12.38 18.13 -9.41
N ALA A 151 12.28 18.96 -8.40
CA ALA A 151 11.51 18.65 -7.20
C ALA A 151 10.01 18.53 -7.52
N LEU A 152 9.47 19.41 -8.37
CA LEU A 152 8.08 19.34 -8.81
C LEU A 152 7.83 18.08 -9.65
N TYR A 153 8.72 17.75 -10.58
CA TYR A 153 8.64 16.49 -11.33
C TYR A 153 8.63 15.27 -10.41
N ARG A 154 9.54 15.23 -9.42
CA ARG A 154 9.60 14.14 -8.45
C ARG A 154 8.35 14.09 -7.56
N LEU A 155 7.77 15.23 -7.19
CA LEU A 155 6.52 15.28 -6.42
C LEU A 155 5.35 14.63 -7.20
N GLN A 156 5.29 14.85 -8.50
CA GLN A 156 4.29 14.20 -9.35
C GLN A 156 4.54 12.70 -9.52
N LEU A 157 5.80 12.29 -9.56
CA LEU A 157 6.20 10.89 -9.70
C LEU A 157 5.93 10.10 -8.42
N PHE A 158 6.45 10.57 -7.28
CA PHE A 158 6.36 9.88 -5.98
C PHE A 158 5.09 10.20 -5.21
N GLY A 159 4.48 11.36 -5.46
CA GLY A 159 3.38 11.90 -4.66
C GLY A 159 3.87 12.63 -3.40
N TYR A 160 2.92 13.14 -2.63
CA TYR A 160 3.21 13.84 -1.37
C TYR A 160 3.80 12.89 -0.32
N ASN A 161 4.73 13.41 0.49
CA ASN A 161 5.27 12.70 1.64
C ASN A 161 4.23 12.65 2.76
N SER A 162 3.29 11.72 2.65
CA SER A 162 2.24 11.52 3.63
C SER A 162 1.83 10.06 3.75
N ILE A 163 1.60 9.64 4.99
CA ILE A 163 1.04 8.33 5.29
C ILE A 163 -0.43 8.56 5.68
N PHE A 164 -1.30 8.52 4.65
CA PHE A 164 -2.72 8.80 4.87
C PHE A 164 -3.50 7.52 5.17
N VAL A 165 -4.04 7.43 6.38
CA VAL A 165 -4.93 6.36 6.83
C VAL A 165 -6.38 6.82 6.71
N GLU A 166 -7.14 6.21 5.79
CA GLU A 166 -8.54 6.54 5.57
C GLU A 166 -9.41 5.90 6.66
N VAL A 167 -10.11 6.73 7.43
CA VAL A 167 -11.14 6.27 8.38
C VAL A 167 -12.46 6.12 7.64
N LYS A 168 -12.85 4.88 7.35
CA LYS A 168 -14.11 4.59 6.64
C LYS A 168 -15.32 5.04 7.45
N PRO A 169 -16.37 5.59 6.81
CA PRO A 169 -17.61 5.94 7.48
C PRO A 169 -18.32 4.69 8.01
N ILE A 170 -19.10 4.86 9.10
CA ILE A 170 -19.73 3.74 9.84
C ILE A 170 -20.57 2.86 8.93
N TYR A 171 -21.38 3.45 8.05
CA TYR A 171 -22.26 2.68 7.18
C TYR A 171 -21.49 1.74 6.22
N LYS A 172 -20.31 2.17 5.72
CA LYS A 172 -19.45 1.32 4.88
C LYS A 172 -18.85 0.16 5.67
N LEU A 173 -18.50 0.39 6.95
CA LEU A 173 -17.99 -0.66 7.83
C LEU A 173 -19.10 -1.69 8.11
N ILE A 174 -20.30 -1.24 8.46
CA ILE A 174 -21.46 -2.12 8.68
C ILE A 174 -21.76 -2.96 7.43
N LEU A 175 -21.84 -2.33 6.26
CA LEU A 175 -22.13 -3.04 5.01
C LEU A 175 -21.04 -4.07 4.66
N ASN A 176 -19.79 -3.76 4.91
CA ASN A 176 -18.70 -4.70 4.68
C ASN A 176 -18.78 -5.90 5.64
N GLU A 177 -19.10 -5.64 6.91
CA GLU A 177 -19.23 -6.68 7.94
C GLU A 177 -20.39 -7.62 7.63
N ILE A 178 -21.59 -7.08 7.37
CA ILE A 178 -22.80 -7.88 7.05
C ILE A 178 -22.62 -8.71 5.78
N ARG A 179 -21.85 -8.23 4.79
CA ARG A 179 -21.54 -9.01 3.58
C ARG A 179 -20.54 -10.14 3.82
N GLY A 180 -19.93 -10.19 5.00
CA GLY A 180 -19.03 -11.28 5.37
C GLY A 180 -19.72 -12.64 5.28
N PRO A 181 -19.01 -13.73 4.88
CA PRO A 181 -19.60 -15.05 4.71
C PRO A 181 -20.22 -15.60 5.98
N PHE A 182 -19.69 -15.21 7.15
CA PHE A 182 -20.23 -15.59 8.46
C PHE A 182 -21.65 -15.05 8.68
N TYR A 183 -21.87 -13.75 8.46
CA TYR A 183 -23.19 -13.13 8.66
C TYR A 183 -24.21 -13.57 7.61
N VAL A 184 -23.77 -13.82 6.39
CA VAL A 184 -24.62 -14.40 5.34
C VAL A 184 -25.09 -15.80 5.72
N TYR A 185 -24.21 -16.65 6.24
CA TYR A 185 -24.55 -17.96 6.80
C TYR A 185 -25.54 -17.86 7.96
N GLN A 186 -25.33 -16.90 8.86
CA GLN A 186 -26.20 -16.67 10.02
C GLN A 186 -27.59 -16.21 9.58
N MET A 187 -27.69 -15.32 8.59
CA MET A 187 -28.97 -14.91 8.00
C MET A 187 -29.74 -16.12 7.41
N PHE A 188 -29.00 -17.02 6.76
CA PHE A 188 -29.60 -18.24 6.22
C PHE A 188 -30.18 -19.14 7.32
N ILE A 189 -29.49 -19.31 8.45
CA ILE A 189 -30.00 -20.06 9.62
C ILE A 189 -31.25 -19.39 10.19
N VAL A 190 -31.24 -18.08 10.35
CA VAL A 190 -32.41 -17.32 10.86
C VAL A 190 -33.62 -17.56 9.97
N ILE A 191 -33.48 -17.55 8.63
CA ILE A 191 -34.57 -17.83 7.71
C ILE A 191 -35.11 -19.25 7.93
N ILE A 192 -34.26 -20.26 8.08
CA ILE A 192 -34.68 -21.65 8.33
C ILE A 192 -35.48 -21.74 9.64
N TRP A 193 -35.03 -21.10 10.71
CA TRP A 193 -35.72 -21.14 11.99
C TRP A 193 -37.07 -20.39 11.95
N MET A 194 -37.15 -19.29 11.17
CA MET A 194 -38.44 -18.63 10.94
C MET A 194 -39.43 -19.53 10.23
N ILE A 195 -39.00 -20.30 9.23
CA ILE A 195 -39.85 -21.28 8.53
C ILE A 195 -40.31 -22.40 9.45
N GLN A 196 -39.47 -22.84 10.40
CA GLN A 196 -39.76 -23.88 11.39
C GLN A 196 -40.55 -23.37 12.60
N LEU A 197 -40.93 -22.10 12.64
CA LEU A 197 -41.65 -21.42 13.71
C LEU A 197 -40.86 -21.28 15.04
N TYR A 198 -39.53 -21.45 15.01
CA TYR A 198 -38.65 -21.25 16.15
C TYR A 198 -38.27 -19.77 16.33
N TYR A 199 -39.24 -18.88 16.46
CA TYR A 199 -39.06 -17.43 16.51
C TYR A 199 -38.14 -16.97 17.65
N GLN A 200 -38.17 -17.62 18.81
CA GLN A 200 -37.36 -17.23 19.96
C GLN A 200 -35.87 -17.32 19.68
N PHE A 201 -35.42 -18.40 19.06
CA PHE A 201 -34.02 -18.58 18.68
C PHE A 201 -33.59 -17.63 17.55
N ALA A 202 -34.46 -17.39 16.57
CA ALA A 202 -34.22 -16.45 15.52
C ALA A 202 -33.99 -15.01 16.03
N VAL A 203 -34.86 -14.56 16.99
CA VAL A 203 -34.72 -13.24 17.61
C VAL A 203 -33.44 -13.14 18.42
N CYS A 204 -33.10 -14.15 19.23
CA CYS A 204 -31.85 -14.17 19.99
C CYS A 204 -30.61 -14.01 19.10
N ILE A 205 -30.53 -14.74 17.98
CA ILE A 205 -29.40 -14.65 17.06
C ILE A 205 -29.33 -13.28 16.39
N VAL A 206 -30.45 -12.72 15.98
CA VAL A 206 -30.46 -11.37 15.38
C VAL A 206 -29.96 -10.33 16.38
N LEU A 207 -30.42 -10.37 17.63
CA LEU A 207 -29.94 -9.46 18.67
C LEU A 207 -28.44 -9.60 18.93
N LEU A 208 -27.95 -10.84 19.07
CA LEU A 208 -26.51 -11.09 19.26
C LEU A 208 -25.70 -10.60 18.05
N SER A 209 -26.21 -10.76 16.82
CA SER A 209 -25.54 -10.27 15.60
C SER A 209 -25.45 -8.76 15.59
N VAL A 210 -26.52 -8.04 15.94
CA VAL A 210 -26.53 -6.58 16.01
C VAL A 210 -25.50 -6.07 17.03
N ILE A 211 -25.45 -6.69 18.20
CA ILE A 211 -24.48 -6.34 19.25
C ILE A 211 -23.05 -6.59 18.75
N SER A 212 -22.80 -7.76 18.16
CA SER A 212 -21.49 -8.14 17.63
C SER A 212 -21.02 -7.19 16.53
N VAL A 213 -21.86 -6.91 15.51
CA VAL A 213 -21.52 -5.97 14.43
C VAL A 213 -21.23 -4.58 14.97
N SER A 214 -22.06 -4.11 15.93
CA SER A 214 -21.87 -2.78 16.54
C SER A 214 -20.54 -2.68 17.29
N ALA A 215 -20.18 -3.71 18.06
CA ALA A 215 -18.90 -3.78 18.78
C ALA A 215 -17.71 -3.81 17.82
N THR A 216 -17.75 -4.68 16.79
CA THR A 216 -16.68 -4.80 15.79
C THR A 216 -16.48 -3.48 15.01
N VAL A 217 -17.56 -2.83 14.58
CA VAL A 217 -17.50 -1.56 13.87
C VAL A 217 -16.93 -0.44 14.74
N TRP A 218 -17.36 -0.38 16.01
CA TRP A 218 -16.83 0.60 16.96
C TRP A 218 -15.34 0.41 17.20
N GLU A 219 -14.90 -0.83 17.44
CA GLU A 219 -13.49 -1.18 17.64
C GLU A 219 -12.64 -0.87 16.42
N THR A 220 -13.05 -1.33 15.23
CA THR A 220 -12.34 -1.06 13.95
C THR A 220 -12.19 0.43 13.70
N ARG A 221 -13.23 1.21 13.99
CA ARG A 221 -13.17 2.67 13.82
C ARG A 221 -12.23 3.32 14.84
N LYS A 222 -12.26 2.86 16.10
CA LYS A 222 -11.37 3.35 17.15
C LYS A 222 -9.90 3.07 16.78
N GLN A 223 -9.60 1.85 16.35
CA GLN A 223 -8.26 1.45 15.90
C GLN A 223 -7.80 2.27 14.69
N SER A 224 -8.67 2.47 13.69
CA SER A 224 -8.34 3.27 12.50
C SER A 224 -8.07 4.73 12.84
N LYS A 225 -8.83 5.32 13.79
CA LYS A 225 -8.57 6.67 14.29
C LYS A 225 -7.24 6.77 15.03
N ALA A 226 -7.00 5.85 15.97
CA ALA A 226 -5.77 5.82 16.76
C ALA A 226 -4.54 5.68 15.83
N LEU A 227 -4.62 4.80 14.82
CA LEU A 227 -3.55 4.65 13.84
C LEU A 227 -3.35 5.94 13.02
N ARG A 228 -4.43 6.57 12.54
CA ARG A 228 -4.33 7.84 11.82
C ARG A 228 -3.66 8.92 12.66
N ASP A 229 -4.10 9.07 13.91
CA ASP A 229 -3.61 10.14 14.80
C ASP A 229 -2.14 9.89 15.21
N ALA A 230 -1.70 8.63 15.32
CA ALA A 230 -0.30 8.25 15.58
C ALA A 230 0.63 8.48 14.37
N VAL A 231 0.08 8.47 13.15
CA VAL A 231 0.87 8.55 11.91
C VAL A 231 0.91 9.97 11.36
N GLN A 232 -0.15 10.74 11.57
CA GLN A 232 -0.30 12.07 11.01
C GLN A 232 0.56 13.07 11.78
N SER A 233 1.69 13.44 11.20
CA SER A 233 2.58 14.50 11.69
C SER A 233 2.89 15.46 10.53
N GLN A 234 2.97 16.73 10.84
CA GLN A 234 3.38 17.78 9.90
C GLN A 234 4.34 18.71 10.61
N SER A 235 5.48 18.91 9.99
CA SER A 235 6.51 19.83 10.48
C SER A 235 7.01 20.72 9.35
N ILE A 236 7.60 21.85 9.71
CA ILE A 236 8.33 22.70 8.78
C ILE A 236 9.79 22.26 8.82
N ILE A 237 10.35 21.95 7.67
CA ILE A 237 11.71 21.45 7.52
C ILE A 237 12.47 22.37 6.58
N THR A 238 13.73 22.66 6.92
CA THR A 238 14.63 23.42 6.06
C THR A 238 15.26 22.49 5.04
N VAL A 239 15.10 22.78 3.75
CA VAL A 239 15.67 22.06 2.64
C VAL A 239 16.58 22.95 1.81
N LEU A 240 17.59 22.37 1.20
CA LEU A 240 18.47 23.06 0.27
C LEU A 240 17.93 22.87 -1.15
N ARG A 241 17.46 23.97 -1.78
CA ARG A 241 17.01 23.99 -3.18
C ARG A 241 17.66 25.15 -3.91
N ASP A 242 18.10 24.95 -5.12
CA ASP A 242 18.84 25.94 -5.93
C ASP A 242 19.99 26.61 -5.18
N GLY A 243 20.66 25.85 -4.30
CA GLY A 243 21.75 26.35 -3.45
C GLY A 243 21.32 27.27 -2.30
N LYS A 244 20.01 27.43 -2.07
CA LYS A 244 19.44 28.27 -1.00
C LYS A 244 18.71 27.42 0.02
N GLU A 245 18.78 27.85 1.27
CA GLU A 245 18.00 27.24 2.36
C GLU A 245 16.55 27.76 2.30
N VAL A 246 15.60 26.87 2.11
CA VAL A 246 14.17 27.19 2.02
C VAL A 246 13.40 26.36 3.03
N CYS A 247 12.49 27.00 3.78
CA CYS A 247 11.57 26.31 4.67
C CYS A 247 10.39 25.75 3.87
N LYS A 248 10.18 24.44 3.89
CA LYS A 248 9.08 23.73 3.22
C LYS A 248 8.30 22.89 4.22
N SER A 249 7.05 22.60 3.87
CA SER A 249 6.29 21.61 4.62
C SER A 249 6.88 20.22 4.41
N SER A 250 6.93 19.40 5.47
CA SER A 250 7.38 17.98 5.37
C SER A 250 6.59 17.18 4.35
N HIS A 251 5.37 17.59 4.02
CA HIS A 251 4.52 17.02 2.98
C HIS A 251 5.09 17.14 1.55
N GLU A 252 5.87 18.20 1.29
CA GLU A 252 6.43 18.50 -0.03
C GLU A 252 7.82 17.90 -0.24
N LEU A 253 8.32 17.15 0.74
CA LEU A 253 9.61 16.46 0.61
C LEU A 253 9.54 15.38 -0.47
N VAL A 254 10.57 15.34 -1.30
CA VAL A 254 10.73 14.34 -2.36
C VAL A 254 12.06 13.61 -2.23
N PRO A 255 12.17 12.37 -2.70
CA PRO A 255 13.43 11.65 -2.75
C PRO A 255 14.49 12.44 -3.52
N GLY A 256 15.64 12.69 -2.88
CA GLY A 256 16.74 13.49 -3.39
C GLY A 256 16.80 14.94 -2.87
N ASP A 257 15.79 15.41 -2.12
CA ASP A 257 15.91 16.68 -1.38
C ASP A 257 17.02 16.56 -0.34
N VAL A 258 17.70 17.67 -0.08
CA VAL A 258 18.71 17.79 0.99
C VAL A 258 18.08 18.51 2.17
N VAL A 259 17.90 17.78 3.26
CA VAL A 259 17.36 18.32 4.51
C VAL A 259 18.50 18.83 5.37
N ILE A 260 18.34 20.03 5.94
CA ILE A 260 19.24 20.61 6.93
C ILE A 260 18.66 20.36 8.31
N LEU A 261 19.41 19.64 9.13
CA LEU A 261 18.98 19.26 10.46
C LEU A 261 19.31 20.36 11.48
N PRO A 262 18.32 20.82 12.25
CA PRO A 262 18.56 21.82 13.30
C PRO A 262 19.36 21.20 14.45
N LYS A 263 19.95 22.05 15.29
CA LYS A 263 20.67 21.61 16.51
C LYS A 263 19.72 21.06 17.59
N ASN A 264 18.47 21.52 17.56
CA ASN A 264 17.43 21.14 18.51
C ASN A 264 16.74 19.84 18.11
N SER A 265 16.02 19.23 19.06
CA SER A 265 15.23 18.03 18.82
C SER A 265 14.21 18.22 17.69
N ILE A 266 14.17 17.28 16.75
CA ILE A 266 13.21 17.22 15.65
C ILE A 266 12.88 15.76 15.33
N THR A 267 11.62 15.51 14.95
CA THR A 267 11.20 14.19 14.47
C THR A 267 11.40 14.10 12.96
N MET A 268 12.02 13.01 12.50
CA MET A 268 12.21 12.75 11.08
C MET A 268 10.89 12.34 10.40
N GLU A 269 10.54 13.04 9.33
CA GLU A 269 9.31 12.81 8.56
C GLU A 269 9.53 11.98 7.29
N CYS A 270 10.77 11.59 7.02
CA CYS A 270 11.17 10.79 5.86
C CYS A 270 12.36 9.89 6.21
N ASP A 271 12.65 8.89 5.40
CA ASP A 271 13.93 8.18 5.51
C ASP A 271 14.99 8.98 4.75
N ALA A 272 16.07 9.34 5.43
CA ALA A 272 17.15 10.13 4.85
C ALA A 272 18.52 9.54 5.18
N ILE A 273 19.50 9.82 4.32
CA ILE A 273 20.88 9.35 4.47
C ILE A 273 21.75 10.51 4.91
N LEU A 274 22.43 10.33 6.03
CA LEU A 274 23.31 11.36 6.60
C LEU A 274 24.57 11.50 5.73
N ILE A 275 24.86 12.71 5.27
CA ILE A 275 26.02 13.03 4.43
C ILE A 275 27.03 13.96 5.11
N SER A 276 26.61 14.72 6.13
CA SER A 276 27.47 15.65 6.87
C SER A 276 27.04 15.76 8.33
N GLY A 277 28.00 15.82 9.25
CA GLY A 277 27.75 15.90 10.69
C GLY A 277 27.36 14.58 11.33
N ASN A 278 27.14 14.59 12.64
CA ASN A 278 26.71 13.41 13.42
C ASN A 278 25.40 13.73 14.14
N CYS A 279 24.58 12.70 14.32
CA CYS A 279 23.30 12.83 15.03
C CYS A 279 23.16 11.75 16.10
N VAL A 280 22.61 12.11 17.25
CA VAL A 280 22.13 11.15 18.25
C VAL A 280 20.63 11.05 18.12
N VAL A 281 20.12 9.85 17.87
CA VAL A 281 18.71 9.60 17.58
C VAL A 281 18.12 8.59 18.54
N ASN A 282 16.83 8.73 18.81
CA ASN A 282 16.00 7.76 19.53
C ASN A 282 15.15 7.00 18.51
N GLU A 283 15.38 5.71 18.36
CA GLU A 283 14.68 4.83 17.42
C GLU A 283 13.62 3.94 18.11
N SER A 284 13.24 4.25 19.35
CA SER A 284 12.31 3.44 20.14
C SER A 284 10.96 3.19 19.44
N MET A 285 10.51 4.10 18.62
CA MET A 285 9.25 3.96 17.84
C MET A 285 9.34 2.88 16.75
N LEU A 286 10.54 2.52 16.30
CA LEU A 286 10.77 1.51 15.26
C LEU A 286 11.26 0.18 15.82
N THR A 287 12.21 0.24 16.76
CA THR A 287 12.90 -0.94 17.30
C THR A 287 12.34 -1.40 18.64
N GLY A 288 11.63 -0.52 19.35
CA GLY A 288 11.21 -0.73 20.75
C GLY A 288 12.33 -0.49 21.78
N GLU A 289 13.56 -0.22 21.32
CA GLU A 289 14.72 0.02 22.22
C GLU A 289 14.87 1.52 22.48
N SER A 290 14.90 1.92 23.75
CA SER A 290 15.00 3.33 24.17
C SER A 290 16.45 3.85 24.23
N ILE A 291 17.44 3.04 23.87
CA ILE A 291 18.86 3.44 23.92
C ILE A 291 19.17 4.36 22.73
N PRO A 292 19.66 5.60 22.98
CA PRO A 292 20.03 6.51 21.89
C PRO A 292 21.18 5.94 21.04
N ILE A 293 21.04 6.07 19.73
CA ILE A 293 22.02 5.57 18.75
C ILE A 293 22.70 6.76 18.06
N THR A 294 24.03 6.69 17.95
CA THR A 294 24.78 7.68 17.17
C THR A 294 24.77 7.30 15.69
N LYS A 295 24.31 8.23 14.85
CA LYS A 295 24.38 8.16 13.39
C LYS A 295 25.56 8.96 12.88
N ILE A 296 26.24 8.40 11.88
CA ILE A 296 27.42 8.97 11.23
C ILE A 296 27.21 9.12 9.74
N PRO A 297 27.92 10.04 9.07
CA PRO A 297 27.81 10.21 7.62
C PRO A 297 28.16 8.93 6.87
N ILE A 298 27.54 8.74 5.70
CA ILE A 298 27.87 7.62 4.81
C ILE A 298 29.27 7.84 4.20
N SER A 299 29.97 6.74 3.89
CA SER A 299 31.28 6.82 3.24
C SER A 299 31.16 7.37 1.82
N ASN A 300 32.09 8.25 1.42
CA ASN A 300 32.18 8.76 0.05
C ASN A 300 32.98 7.77 -0.82
N ASP A 301 32.46 6.54 -0.97
CA ASP A 301 33.11 5.48 -1.73
C ASP A 301 32.25 5.10 -2.95
N PRO A 302 32.77 5.28 -4.19
CA PRO A 302 32.05 4.93 -5.40
C PRO A 302 31.87 3.41 -5.59
N SER A 303 32.71 2.59 -4.94
CA SER A 303 32.66 1.13 -5.06
C SER A 303 31.56 0.51 -4.18
N GLN A 304 31.13 1.19 -3.13
CA GLN A 304 30.10 0.71 -2.21
C GLN A 304 28.69 1.06 -2.72
N ILE A 305 27.85 0.03 -2.82
CA ILE A 305 26.42 0.21 -3.12
C ILE A 305 25.67 0.38 -1.80
N TYR A 306 24.85 1.41 -1.73
CA TYR A 306 24.02 1.64 -0.55
C TYR A 306 22.96 0.53 -0.38
N SER A 307 22.88 -0.01 0.83
CA SER A 307 21.85 -0.94 1.26
C SER A 307 21.31 -0.50 2.62
N PRO A 308 19.98 -0.37 2.79
CA PRO A 308 19.37 0.01 4.06
C PRO A 308 19.69 -0.95 5.21
N LEU A 309 19.97 -2.23 4.90
CA LEU A 309 20.30 -3.25 5.89
C LEU A 309 21.72 -3.10 6.44
N ILE A 310 22.68 -2.76 5.56
CA ILE A 310 24.09 -2.62 5.91
C ILE A 310 24.36 -1.24 6.52
N HIS A 311 23.78 -0.19 5.91
CA HIS A 311 24.05 1.22 6.26
C HIS A 311 23.04 1.80 7.26
N LYS A 312 22.55 0.98 8.21
CA LYS A 312 21.63 1.43 9.27
C LYS A 312 22.18 2.59 10.09
N ARG A 313 23.50 2.60 10.35
CA ARG A 313 24.17 3.69 11.09
C ARG A 313 24.26 5.00 10.33
N ASN A 314 24.06 4.98 9.02
CA ASN A 314 24.13 6.15 8.16
C ASN A 314 22.72 6.65 7.76
N THR A 315 21.69 5.92 8.14
CA THR A 315 20.30 6.19 7.76
C THR A 315 19.51 6.71 8.95
N LEU A 316 18.82 7.83 8.75
CA LEU A 316 17.84 8.41 9.64
C LEU A 316 16.46 7.93 9.18
N PHE A 317 15.76 7.21 10.04
CA PHE A 317 14.46 6.62 9.69
C PHE A 317 13.30 7.54 10.04
N CYS A 318 12.25 7.51 9.25
CA CYS A 318 11.01 8.24 9.50
C CYS A 318 10.40 7.84 10.86
N GLY A 319 9.97 8.83 11.62
CA GLY A 319 9.40 8.64 12.97
C GLY A 319 10.44 8.57 14.08
N THR A 320 11.74 8.61 13.78
CA THR A 320 12.77 8.70 14.81
C THR A 320 12.95 10.15 15.29
N GLU A 321 13.21 10.32 16.57
CA GLU A 321 13.51 11.60 17.17
C GLU A 321 15.00 11.85 17.16
N ILE A 322 15.45 12.93 16.53
CA ILE A 322 16.82 13.43 16.63
C ILE A 322 16.93 14.19 17.95
N LEU A 323 17.65 13.62 18.90
CA LEU A 323 17.87 14.25 20.22
C LEU A 323 18.87 15.40 20.13
N HIS A 324 19.93 15.19 19.35
CA HIS A 324 21.02 16.15 19.21
C HIS A 324 21.74 15.98 17.89
N SER A 325 22.02 17.09 17.21
CA SER A 325 22.83 17.10 15.99
C SER A 325 24.11 17.89 16.22
N ARG A 326 25.26 17.34 15.78
CA ARG A 326 26.58 17.98 15.90
C ARG A 326 27.15 18.24 14.51
N PRO A 327 27.32 19.50 14.14
CA PRO A 327 27.97 19.84 12.88
C PRO A 327 29.46 19.45 12.92
N CYS A 328 30.02 19.14 11.77
CA CYS A 328 31.44 18.92 11.59
C CYS A 328 32.04 20.12 10.88
N ALA A 329 33.09 20.73 11.45
CA ALA A 329 33.84 21.83 10.85
C ALA A 329 32.96 23.00 10.31
N ASP A 330 32.11 23.58 11.16
CA ASP A 330 31.20 24.70 10.85
C ASP A 330 30.21 24.48 9.70
N GLN A 331 30.08 23.26 9.18
CA GLN A 331 29.08 22.94 8.17
C GLN A 331 27.80 22.44 8.83
N SER A 332 26.63 22.88 8.31
CA SER A 332 25.33 22.37 8.75
C SER A 332 25.22 20.86 8.59
N VAL A 333 24.48 20.22 9.49
CA VAL A 333 24.21 18.77 9.39
C VAL A 333 23.24 18.54 8.25
N LYS A 334 23.61 17.73 7.26
CA LYS A 334 22.86 17.52 6.02
C LYS A 334 22.53 16.04 5.83
N ALA A 335 21.31 15.79 5.39
CA ALA A 335 20.85 14.45 5.03
C ALA A 335 20.08 14.49 3.69
N VAL A 336 20.28 13.50 2.83
CA VAL A 336 19.57 13.35 1.56
C VAL A 336 18.36 12.47 1.77
N VAL A 337 17.17 12.94 1.37
CA VAL A 337 15.93 12.16 1.42
C VAL A 337 16.02 10.98 0.48
N TYR A 338 15.86 9.78 1.05
CA TYR A 338 15.94 8.51 0.33
C TYR A 338 14.57 7.97 -0.04
N ARG A 339 13.63 7.93 0.95
CA ARG A 339 12.26 7.45 0.77
C ARG A 339 11.26 8.35 1.46
N THR A 340 10.04 8.40 0.91
CA THR A 340 8.94 9.23 1.42
C THR A 340 7.64 8.43 1.55
N GLY A 341 6.73 8.88 2.38
CA GLY A 341 5.38 8.34 2.55
C GLY A 341 5.34 6.86 2.93
N PHE A 342 4.53 6.08 2.24
CA PHE A 342 4.38 4.64 2.50
C PHE A 342 5.61 3.79 2.15
N ASN A 343 6.62 4.36 1.49
CA ASN A 343 7.87 3.67 1.20
C ASN A 343 8.92 3.82 2.32
N THR A 344 8.69 4.67 3.32
CA THR A 344 9.56 4.81 4.50
C THR A 344 9.44 3.62 5.43
N SER A 345 10.38 3.45 6.35
CA SER A 345 10.35 2.39 7.37
C SER A 345 9.08 2.46 8.23
N LYS A 346 8.68 3.66 8.67
CA LYS A 346 7.39 3.89 9.36
C LYS A 346 6.21 3.52 8.46
N GLY A 347 6.27 3.91 7.17
CA GLY A 347 5.25 3.59 6.18
C GLY A 347 5.08 2.10 5.94
N GLU A 348 6.16 1.32 5.92
CA GLU A 348 6.14 -0.13 5.81
C GLU A 348 5.45 -0.79 7.01
N LEU A 349 5.71 -0.33 8.24
CA LEU A 349 5.02 -0.80 9.45
C LEU A 349 3.54 -0.51 9.40
N VAL A 350 3.16 0.72 9.05
CA VAL A 350 1.74 1.12 8.92
C VAL A 350 1.04 0.29 7.84
N ARG A 351 1.70 0.04 6.72
CA ARG A 351 1.18 -0.80 5.64
C ARG A 351 0.96 -2.25 6.11
N ALA A 352 1.89 -2.82 6.88
CA ALA A 352 1.73 -4.16 7.45
C ALA A 352 0.51 -4.26 8.39
N ILE A 353 0.20 -3.17 9.14
CA ILE A 353 -0.99 -3.09 9.99
C ILE A 353 -2.27 -2.93 9.14
N LEU A 354 -2.23 -2.09 8.09
CA LEU A 354 -3.40 -1.83 7.23
C LEU A 354 -3.77 -3.01 6.34
N PHE A 355 -2.77 -3.78 5.91
CA PHE A 355 -2.92 -4.92 4.98
C PHE A 355 -2.25 -6.17 5.58
N PRO A 356 -2.80 -6.71 6.68
CA PRO A 356 -2.26 -7.93 7.27
C PRO A 356 -2.32 -9.07 6.25
N LYS A 357 -1.36 -9.99 6.32
CA LYS A 357 -1.39 -11.21 5.50
C LYS A 357 -2.68 -11.97 5.80
N SER A 358 -3.42 -12.35 4.76
CA SER A 358 -4.64 -13.10 4.93
C SER A 358 -4.28 -14.47 5.52
N VAL A 359 -4.84 -14.75 6.68
CA VAL A 359 -4.79 -16.11 7.24
C VAL A 359 -5.85 -16.91 6.48
N ASP A 360 -5.43 -17.97 5.78
CA ASP A 360 -6.32 -18.89 5.08
C ASP A 360 -7.19 -19.61 6.13
N PHE A 361 -8.29 -18.97 6.53
CA PHE A 361 -9.19 -19.56 7.51
C PHE A 361 -9.90 -20.74 6.87
N LYS A 362 -9.50 -21.94 7.27
CA LYS A 362 -10.18 -23.21 7.02
C LYS A 362 -11.69 -23.10 7.34
N LEU A 363 -12.02 -22.25 8.33
CA LEU A 363 -13.36 -21.89 8.76
C LEU A 363 -14.28 -21.43 7.61
N TYR A 364 -13.86 -20.51 6.75
CA TYR A 364 -14.71 -20.04 5.66
C TYR A 364 -15.05 -21.13 4.65
N ARG A 365 -14.09 -22.01 4.36
CA ARG A 365 -14.33 -23.16 3.47
C ARG A 365 -15.29 -24.16 4.09
N ASP A 366 -15.21 -24.37 5.39
CA ASP A 366 -16.07 -25.31 6.12
C ASP A 366 -17.49 -24.74 6.32
N LEU A 367 -17.63 -23.42 6.50
CA LEU A 367 -18.93 -22.72 6.47
C LEU A 367 -19.66 -22.91 5.13
N PHE A 368 -18.95 -22.80 4.01
CA PHE A 368 -19.55 -23.07 2.69
C PHE A 368 -20.03 -24.50 2.53
N LYS A 369 -19.24 -25.48 2.99
CA LYS A 369 -19.62 -26.89 2.93
C LYS A 369 -20.83 -27.17 3.81
N SER A 370 -20.88 -26.60 5.02
CA SER A 370 -22.01 -26.77 5.94
C SER A 370 -23.28 -26.13 5.39
N MET A 371 -23.18 -24.96 4.76
CA MET A 371 -24.32 -24.30 4.10
C MET A 371 -24.88 -25.16 2.96
N LEU A 372 -24.01 -25.76 2.14
CA LEU A 372 -24.42 -26.64 1.05
C LEU A 372 -25.08 -27.93 1.59
N ALA A 373 -24.53 -28.51 2.65
CA ALA A 373 -25.08 -29.69 3.32
C ALA A 373 -26.47 -29.40 3.90
N LEU A 374 -26.66 -28.26 4.56
CA LEU A 374 -27.95 -27.81 5.10
C LEU A 374 -28.98 -27.58 3.98
N LEU A 375 -28.60 -26.98 2.86
CA LEU A 375 -29.48 -26.81 1.70
C LEU A 375 -29.98 -28.16 1.18
N ILE A 376 -29.09 -29.17 1.05
CA ILE A 376 -29.44 -30.52 0.60
C ILE A 376 -30.39 -31.19 1.59
N LEU A 377 -30.14 -31.04 2.91
CA LEU A 377 -31.01 -31.60 3.96
C LEU A 377 -32.41 -30.97 3.95
N VAL A 378 -32.51 -29.64 3.83
CA VAL A 378 -33.79 -28.93 3.75
C VAL A 378 -34.55 -29.33 2.49
N TRP A 379 -33.86 -29.49 1.36
CA TRP A 379 -34.49 -29.94 0.11
C TRP A 379 -35.03 -31.37 0.24
N LYS A 380 -34.22 -32.28 0.84
CA LYS A 380 -34.62 -33.67 1.06
C LYS A 380 -35.78 -33.86 2.06
N TRP A 381 -35.93 -32.92 2.98
CA TRP A 381 -37.00 -32.95 3.99
C TRP A 381 -38.32 -32.41 3.43
N ARG A 382 -38.29 -31.66 2.35
CA ARG A 382 -39.44 -31.06 1.69
C ARG A 382 -39.98 -31.93 0.55
N THR A 383 -39.19 -32.87 0.04
CA THR A 383 -39.62 -33.92 -0.93
C THR A 383 -40.04 -35.17 -0.20
#